data_c3d87dee5b2ef3b272456b69f94036ac
#
_entry.id   c3d87dee5b2ef3b272456b69f94036ac
#
_cell.length_a   1.000
_cell.length_b   1.000
_cell.length_c   1.000
_cell.angle_alpha   90.00
_cell.angle_beta   90.00
_cell.angle_gamma   90.00
#
_symmetry.space_group_name_H-M   'P 1'
#
loop_
_entity.id
_entity.type
_entity.pdbx_description
1 polymer ?
#
loop_
_entity_poly.entity_id
_entity_poly.type
_entity_poly.pdbx_seq_one_letter_code
_entity_poly.pdbx_strand_id
1 'polypeptide(L)'
;MDVTASAAGLDKALAFANDLFKALESAGHRVRFASANELSHRPHIDEHETIPKLKKQENPYSRGLWQPSSPTVVYVGTIPYGLAVIETTEEVLMRYVNGKYIRESEYKPPKASRQYVDHTWTTTNNVPCGRLRLIVYSPHRDVSWSMSFQETVTRTLTQDIAKIVKSIRGSTEVVQKEIEEAEHRAELREQESKAQQQRWRHEDDQRQIAKSISDSREQLNQVIQAWAKAVSIEQFLKGVEERASNLSEAQREAAQDRLRLAREFIGVQDPLEFLLSWKSPRERYVPLAARKAGENLQAGN
;
A
#
# COMPACT_ATOMS: atom_id res chain seq x y z
N MET A 1 -1.62 4.52 27.39
CA MET A 1 -2.70 3.60 27.77
C MET A 1 -3.80 3.69 26.71
N ASP A 2 -4.31 2.55 26.24
CA ASP A 2 -5.38 2.52 25.22
C ASP A 2 -6.74 2.63 25.92
N VAL A 3 -7.13 3.88 26.21
CA VAL A 3 -8.40 4.22 26.85
C VAL A 3 -9.06 5.35 26.06
N THR A 4 -10.30 5.14 25.64
CA THR A 4 -11.11 6.13 24.93
C THR A 4 -12.41 6.32 25.67
N ALA A 5 -12.62 7.50 26.25
CA ALA A 5 -13.82 7.84 26.98
C ALA A 5 -14.13 9.34 26.85
N SER A 6 -15.39 9.71 27.13
CA SER A 6 -15.79 11.10 27.29
C SER A 6 -15.15 11.71 28.56
N ALA A 7 -15.15 13.03 28.65
CA ALA A 7 -14.65 13.69 29.86
C ALA A 7 -15.37 13.21 31.15
N ALA A 8 -16.65 12.86 31.05
CA ALA A 8 -17.43 12.35 32.19
C ALA A 8 -17.13 10.88 32.51
N GLY A 9 -16.77 10.06 31.51
CA GLY A 9 -16.45 8.65 31.70
C GLY A 9 -14.99 8.34 31.99
N LEU A 10 -14.10 9.32 31.83
CA LEU A 10 -12.65 9.12 31.87
C LEU A 10 -12.15 8.57 33.21
N ASP A 11 -12.56 9.15 34.34
CA ASP A 11 -12.11 8.70 35.63
C ASP A 11 -12.53 7.27 35.95
N LYS A 12 -13.74 6.89 35.55
CA LYS A 12 -14.24 5.51 35.64
C LYS A 12 -13.41 4.55 34.78
N ALA A 13 -13.12 4.94 33.57
CA ALA A 13 -12.34 4.12 32.62
C ALA A 13 -10.90 3.92 33.12
N LEU A 14 -10.27 4.98 33.65
CA LEU A 14 -8.91 4.92 34.21
C LEU A 14 -8.88 4.07 35.50
N ALA A 15 -9.86 4.18 36.37
CA ALA A 15 -9.96 3.38 37.60
C ALA A 15 -10.08 1.88 37.20
N PHE A 16 -11.00 1.54 36.33
CA PHE A 16 -11.15 0.17 35.84
C PHE A 16 -9.86 -0.37 35.19
N ALA A 17 -9.22 0.39 34.31
CA ALA A 17 -7.97 -0.02 33.68
C ALA A 17 -6.85 -0.29 34.68
N ASN A 18 -6.71 0.59 35.73
CA ASN A 18 -5.74 0.41 36.79
C ASN A 18 -6.00 -0.86 37.61
N ASP A 19 -7.26 -1.12 37.98
CA ASP A 19 -7.62 -2.32 38.72
C ASP A 19 -7.40 -3.61 37.90
N LEU A 20 -7.71 -3.58 36.61
CA LEU A 20 -7.44 -4.67 35.68
C LEU A 20 -5.93 -4.95 35.56
N PHE A 21 -5.10 -3.90 35.42
CA PHE A 21 -3.65 -4.06 35.29
C PHE A 21 -3.04 -4.63 36.58
N LYS A 22 -3.45 -4.15 37.74
CA LYS A 22 -3.04 -4.73 39.02
C LYS A 22 -3.41 -6.20 39.16
N ALA A 23 -4.62 -6.57 38.73
CA ALA A 23 -5.06 -7.96 38.74
C ALA A 23 -4.24 -8.86 37.79
N LEU A 24 -3.91 -8.35 36.60
CA LEU A 24 -3.05 -9.05 35.64
C LEU A 24 -1.63 -9.21 36.18
N GLU A 25 -1.03 -8.16 36.75
CA GLU A 25 0.30 -8.21 37.36
C GLU A 25 0.33 -9.15 38.58
N SER A 26 -0.69 -9.13 39.40
CA SER A 26 -0.85 -10.07 40.52
C SER A 26 -0.98 -11.53 40.11
N ALA A 27 -1.50 -11.75 38.89
CA ALA A 27 -1.56 -13.06 38.24
C ALA A 27 -0.24 -13.48 37.54
N GLY A 28 0.82 -12.67 37.67
CA GLY A 28 2.14 -12.90 37.06
C GLY A 28 2.26 -12.48 35.59
N HIS A 29 1.34 -11.67 35.09
CA HIS A 29 1.35 -11.18 33.71
C HIS A 29 1.92 -9.77 33.64
N ARG A 30 2.81 -9.51 32.69
CA ARG A 30 3.45 -8.22 32.54
C ARG A 30 2.65 -7.29 31.61
N VAL A 31 2.18 -6.18 32.13
CA VAL A 31 1.51 -5.12 31.33
C VAL A 31 2.54 -4.06 30.95
N ARG A 32 2.57 -3.68 29.65
CA ARG A 32 3.44 -2.63 29.12
C ARG A 32 2.85 -1.95 27.90
N PHE A 33 3.48 -0.88 27.45
CA PHE A 33 3.23 -0.34 26.11
C PHE A 33 3.99 -1.17 25.07
N ALA A 34 3.36 -1.43 23.93
CA ALA A 34 4.05 -2.05 22.80
C ALA A 34 5.20 -1.14 22.32
N SER A 35 6.36 -1.73 22.04
CA SER A 35 7.47 -0.96 21.47
C SER A 35 7.20 -0.68 19.98
N ALA A 36 7.83 0.37 19.45
CA ALA A 36 7.65 0.77 18.04
C ALA A 36 8.06 -0.34 17.03
N ASN A 37 8.87 -1.30 17.46
CA ASN A 37 9.35 -2.43 16.65
C ASN A 37 8.53 -3.71 16.85
N GLU A 38 7.59 -3.74 17.78
CA GLU A 38 6.71 -4.87 18.02
C GLU A 38 5.49 -4.78 17.12
N LEU A 39 5.01 -5.94 16.69
CA LEU A 39 3.77 -6.09 15.93
C LEU A 39 2.61 -5.46 16.73
N SER A 40 2.23 -4.25 16.36
CA SER A 40 1.26 -3.43 17.09
C SER A 40 -0.01 -3.21 16.28
N HIS A 41 -0.56 -4.29 15.68
CA HIS A 41 -1.83 -4.18 15.00
C HIS A 41 -2.96 -4.01 16.01
N ARG A 42 -3.65 -2.86 15.97
CA ARG A 42 -4.88 -2.62 16.71
C ARG A 42 -6.05 -2.80 15.74
N PRO A 43 -6.97 -3.73 15.99
CA PRO A 43 -8.15 -3.88 15.14
C PRO A 43 -9.04 -2.63 15.22
N HIS A 44 -9.88 -2.45 14.23
CA HIS A 44 -10.93 -1.44 14.30
C HIS A 44 -11.88 -1.77 15.45
N ILE A 45 -12.12 -0.79 16.32
CA ILE A 45 -12.98 -0.93 17.49
C ILE A 45 -14.25 -0.11 17.25
N ASP A 46 -15.39 -0.80 17.31
CA ASP A 46 -16.69 -0.17 17.22
C ASP A 46 -17.09 0.38 18.59
N GLU A 47 -17.47 1.67 18.63
CA GLU A 47 -17.89 2.36 19.85
C GLU A 47 -19.37 2.18 20.19
N HIS A 48 -20.19 1.68 19.27
CA HIS A 48 -21.63 1.52 19.53
C HIS A 48 -21.87 0.45 20.57
N GLU A 49 -22.80 0.72 21.51
CA GLU A 49 -23.19 -0.25 22.52
C GLU A 49 -23.74 -1.54 21.91
N THR A 50 -24.59 -1.42 20.90
CA THR A 50 -25.08 -2.52 20.09
C THR A 50 -24.45 -2.46 18.71
N ILE A 51 -23.61 -3.44 18.40
CA ILE A 51 -22.96 -3.50 17.09
C ILE A 51 -24.05 -3.73 16.02
N PRO A 52 -24.22 -2.82 15.06
CA PRO A 52 -25.23 -2.98 14.01
C PRO A 52 -24.98 -4.25 13.20
N LYS A 53 -25.99 -5.10 13.04
CA LYS A 53 -25.89 -6.33 12.24
C LYS A 53 -25.61 -6.08 10.75
N LEU A 54 -25.97 -4.91 10.26
CA LEU A 54 -25.66 -4.44 8.91
C LEU A 54 -24.63 -3.34 9.03
N LYS A 55 -23.43 -3.54 8.48
CA LYS A 55 -22.46 -2.46 8.27
C LYS A 55 -23.13 -1.41 7.38
N LYS A 56 -23.66 -0.34 7.97
CA LYS A 56 -23.87 0.90 7.22
C LYS A 56 -22.55 1.23 6.57
N GLN A 57 -22.54 1.55 5.27
CA GLN A 57 -21.34 2.01 4.58
C GLN A 57 -20.66 3.05 5.47
N GLU A 58 -19.50 2.68 6.00
CA GLU A 58 -18.71 3.61 6.81
C GLU A 58 -18.44 4.83 5.95
N ASN A 59 -18.88 5.98 6.42
CA ASN A 59 -18.54 7.23 5.76
C ASN A 59 -17.01 7.34 5.78
N PRO A 60 -16.32 7.37 4.61
CA PRO A 60 -14.86 7.44 4.55
C PRO A 60 -14.30 8.69 5.27
N TYR A 61 -15.16 9.65 5.59
CA TYR A 61 -14.84 10.86 6.36
C TYR A 61 -15.19 10.75 7.85
N SER A 62 -15.72 9.61 8.34
CA SER A 62 -15.90 9.42 9.77
C SER A 62 -14.52 9.38 10.42
N ARG A 63 -14.27 10.32 11.33
CA ARG A 63 -13.07 10.28 12.15
C ARG A 63 -13.20 9.06 13.05
N GLY A 64 -12.36 8.05 12.81
CA GLY A 64 -12.28 6.90 13.71
C GLY A 64 -11.96 7.34 15.14
N LEU A 65 -12.24 6.45 16.10
CA LEU A 65 -11.82 6.65 17.47
C LEU A 65 -10.33 6.98 17.54
N TRP A 66 -9.96 7.82 18.49
CA TRP A 66 -8.56 8.08 18.82
C TRP A 66 -7.81 6.76 19.02
N GLN A 67 -6.64 6.66 18.41
CA GLN A 67 -5.76 5.50 18.55
C GLN A 67 -4.44 5.93 19.18
N PRO A 68 -3.95 5.22 20.21
CA PRO A 68 -2.65 5.51 20.77
C PRO A 68 -1.53 5.13 19.79
N SER A 69 -0.44 5.89 19.82
CA SER A 69 0.77 5.55 19.05
C SER A 69 1.41 4.22 19.47
N SER A 70 1.20 3.84 20.75
CA SER A 70 1.67 2.59 21.33
C SER A 70 0.52 1.93 22.10
N PRO A 71 -0.06 0.84 21.60
CA PRO A 71 -1.14 0.15 22.29
C PRO A 71 -0.65 -0.47 23.60
N THR A 72 -1.58 -0.65 24.54
CA THR A 72 -1.31 -1.34 25.80
C THR A 72 -1.34 -2.85 25.56
N VAL A 73 -0.29 -3.54 25.96
CA VAL A 73 -0.14 -4.98 25.73
C VAL A 73 0.13 -5.69 27.05
N VAL A 74 -0.50 -6.86 27.27
CA VAL A 74 -0.20 -7.77 28.37
C VAL A 74 0.38 -9.05 27.81
N TYR A 75 1.42 -9.56 28.46
CA TYR A 75 2.03 -10.84 28.10
C TYR A 75 1.57 -11.94 29.04
N VAL A 76 0.96 -12.99 28.46
CA VAL A 76 0.60 -14.22 29.16
C VAL A 76 1.57 -15.31 28.71
N GLY A 77 2.60 -15.57 29.51
CA GLY A 77 3.77 -16.30 29.02
C GLY A 77 4.49 -15.51 27.94
N THR A 78 4.60 -16.08 26.75
CA THR A 78 5.21 -15.46 25.57
C THR A 78 4.21 -14.76 24.66
N ILE A 79 2.90 -14.94 24.91
CA ILE A 79 1.84 -14.46 24.00
C ILE A 79 1.40 -13.05 24.36
N PRO A 80 1.48 -12.09 23.44
CA PRO A 80 1.02 -10.72 23.65
C PRO A 80 -0.49 -10.61 23.37
N TYR A 81 -1.18 -9.87 24.23
CA TYR A 81 -2.58 -9.45 24.07
C TYR A 81 -2.67 -7.94 24.13
N GLY A 82 -3.29 -7.33 23.13
CA GLY A 82 -3.65 -5.92 23.18
C GLY A 82 -4.89 -5.69 24.03
N LEU A 83 -4.88 -4.61 24.81
CA LEU A 83 -5.97 -4.21 25.68
C LEU A 83 -6.45 -2.81 25.30
N ALA A 84 -7.74 -2.68 24.98
CA ALA A 84 -8.37 -1.39 24.73
C ALA A 84 -9.63 -1.25 25.59
N VAL A 85 -9.74 -0.15 26.32
CA VAL A 85 -10.90 0.21 27.12
C VAL A 85 -11.61 1.36 26.45
N ILE A 86 -12.87 1.19 26.09
CA ILE A 86 -13.66 2.24 25.46
C ILE A 86 -14.96 2.49 26.23
N GLU A 87 -15.40 3.74 26.24
CA GLU A 87 -16.77 4.07 26.62
C GLU A 87 -17.67 3.86 25.41
N THR A 88 -18.74 3.09 25.56
CA THR A 88 -19.68 2.84 24.49
C THR A 88 -20.64 4.01 24.28
N THR A 89 -21.13 4.12 23.05
CA THR A 89 -22.11 5.14 22.65
C THR A 89 -23.47 4.50 22.40
N GLU A 90 -24.55 5.23 22.70
CA GLU A 90 -25.91 4.88 22.35
C GLU A 90 -26.47 5.88 21.32
N GLU A 91 -27.30 5.39 20.41
CA GLU A 91 -28.03 6.24 19.47
C GLU A 91 -29.16 6.96 20.21
N VAL A 92 -29.09 8.29 20.30
CA VAL A 92 -30.09 9.12 20.95
C VAL A 92 -30.71 10.08 19.96
N LEU A 93 -32.05 10.17 19.96
CA LEU A 93 -32.76 11.17 19.18
C LEU A 93 -32.55 12.54 19.85
N MET A 94 -31.90 13.44 19.15
CA MET A 94 -31.59 14.79 19.60
C MET A 94 -32.39 15.80 18.80
N ARG A 95 -32.81 16.89 19.47
CA ARG A 95 -33.46 18.01 18.81
C ARG A 95 -32.55 19.23 18.84
N TYR A 96 -32.45 19.90 17.71
CA TYR A 96 -31.73 21.18 17.60
C TYR A 96 -32.63 22.32 18.04
N VAL A 97 -32.21 23.04 19.10
CA VAL A 97 -32.95 24.17 19.67
C VAL A 97 -31.95 25.27 20.02
N ASN A 98 -32.14 26.48 19.51
CA ASN A 98 -31.34 27.66 19.83
C ASN A 98 -29.81 27.45 19.77
N GLY A 99 -29.33 26.77 18.71
CA GLY A 99 -27.90 26.54 18.50
C GLY A 99 -27.30 25.33 19.24
N LYS A 100 -28.11 24.56 19.98
CA LYS A 100 -27.66 23.38 20.74
C LYS A 100 -28.52 22.15 20.45
N TYR A 101 -27.90 20.99 20.53
CA TYR A 101 -28.63 19.72 20.51
C TYR A 101 -28.98 19.31 21.93
N ILE A 102 -30.26 19.05 22.20
CA ILE A 102 -30.77 18.51 23.45
C ILE A 102 -31.45 17.16 23.19
N ARG A 103 -31.52 16.29 24.17
CA ARG A 103 -32.25 15.01 24.03
C ARG A 103 -33.73 15.30 23.77
N GLU A 104 -34.34 14.56 22.85
CA GLU A 104 -35.78 14.71 22.54
C GLU A 104 -36.65 14.53 23.80
N SER A 105 -36.26 13.64 24.71
CA SER A 105 -36.93 13.42 26.00
C SER A 105 -36.89 14.63 26.94
N GLU A 106 -35.96 15.56 26.76
CA GLU A 106 -35.79 16.77 27.62
C GLU A 106 -36.42 18.01 26.96
N TYR A 107 -36.82 17.89 25.70
CA TYR A 107 -37.44 19.01 25.00
C TYR A 107 -38.83 19.30 25.52
N LYS A 108 -39.04 20.56 25.94
CA LYS A 108 -40.35 21.10 26.30
C LYS A 108 -40.74 22.13 25.24
N PRO A 109 -41.79 21.88 24.44
CA PRO A 109 -42.21 22.86 23.45
C PRO A 109 -42.61 24.17 24.14
N PRO A 110 -42.22 25.33 23.56
CA PRO A 110 -42.65 26.61 24.09
C PRO A 110 -44.19 26.68 24.01
N LYS A 111 -44.80 27.33 25.04
CA LYS A 111 -46.25 27.56 25.03
C LYS A 111 -46.65 28.28 23.73
N ALA A 112 -47.61 27.72 23.03
CA ALA A 112 -48.01 28.17 21.70
C ALA A 112 -48.34 29.69 21.70
N SER A 113 -47.44 30.47 21.14
CA SER A 113 -47.67 31.86 20.72
C SER A 113 -47.91 31.83 19.22
N ARG A 114 -48.98 32.47 18.75
CA ARG A 114 -49.38 32.51 17.34
C ARG A 114 -48.32 33.06 16.35
N GLN A 115 -47.17 33.51 16.85
CA GLN A 115 -46.09 34.17 16.08
C GLN A 115 -44.75 33.44 16.05
N TYR A 116 -44.61 32.29 16.73
CA TYR A 116 -43.32 31.64 16.84
C TYR A 116 -43.33 30.36 15.98
N VAL A 117 -42.64 30.40 14.83
CA VAL A 117 -42.27 29.17 14.10
C VAL A 117 -41.01 28.63 14.74
N ASP A 118 -41.15 27.54 15.48
CA ASP A 118 -40.01 26.85 16.09
C ASP A 118 -39.21 26.13 14.99
N HIS A 119 -38.10 26.73 14.57
CA HIS A 119 -37.19 26.11 13.60
C HIS A 119 -36.33 25.04 14.28
N THR A 120 -36.99 23.96 14.67
CA THR A 120 -36.31 22.81 15.28
C THR A 120 -36.40 21.60 14.36
N TRP A 121 -35.37 20.78 14.35
CA TRP A 121 -35.35 19.48 13.66
C TRP A 121 -34.75 18.44 14.59
N THR A 122 -35.11 17.19 14.34
CA THR A 122 -34.56 16.04 15.05
C THR A 122 -33.48 15.33 14.23
N THR A 123 -32.44 14.84 14.90
CA THR A 123 -31.38 14.04 14.31
C THR A 123 -30.97 12.96 15.30
N THR A 124 -30.50 11.82 14.84
CA THR A 124 -29.96 10.77 15.67
C THR A 124 -28.45 10.98 15.81
N ASN A 125 -27.96 11.12 17.03
CA ASN A 125 -26.55 11.27 17.36
C ASN A 125 -26.08 10.16 18.29
N ASN A 126 -24.82 9.73 18.10
CA ASN A 126 -24.17 8.82 19.03
C ASN A 126 -23.69 9.61 20.25
N VAL A 127 -24.18 9.24 21.42
CA VAL A 127 -23.85 9.93 22.69
C VAL A 127 -23.19 8.92 23.63
N PRO A 128 -22.09 9.28 24.32
CA PRO A 128 -21.48 8.41 25.33
C PRO A 128 -22.52 8.01 26.40
N CYS A 129 -22.59 6.71 26.71
CA CYS A 129 -23.60 6.18 27.61
C CYS A 129 -23.08 5.86 29.02
N GLY A 130 -21.80 6.15 29.31
CA GLY A 130 -21.16 5.90 30.60
C GLY A 130 -20.86 4.42 30.89
N ARG A 131 -21.11 3.52 29.94
CA ARG A 131 -20.79 2.08 30.03
C ARG A 131 -19.47 1.79 29.32
N LEU A 132 -18.65 0.95 29.95
CA LEU A 132 -17.34 0.60 29.42
C LEU A 132 -17.39 -0.75 28.69
N ARG A 133 -16.54 -0.87 27.66
CA ARG A 133 -16.21 -2.13 26.98
C ARG A 133 -14.72 -2.33 26.99
N LEU A 134 -14.27 -3.49 27.45
CA LEU A 134 -12.90 -3.96 27.30
C LEU A 134 -12.84 -4.86 26.07
N ILE A 135 -11.87 -4.58 25.20
CA ILE A 135 -11.55 -5.40 24.06
C ILE A 135 -10.13 -5.94 24.26
N VAL A 136 -10.03 -7.26 24.25
CA VAL A 136 -8.75 -8.00 24.26
C VAL A 136 -8.55 -8.56 22.87
N TYR A 137 -7.40 -8.32 22.27
CA TYR A 137 -7.16 -8.71 20.87
C TYR A 137 -5.72 -9.21 20.68
N SER A 138 -5.48 -9.94 19.61
CA SER A 138 -4.11 -10.28 19.21
C SER A 138 -3.47 -9.07 18.50
N PRO A 139 -2.28 -8.60 18.93
CA PRO A 139 -1.58 -7.51 18.26
C PRO A 139 -0.84 -7.98 17.00
N HIS A 140 -0.89 -9.25 16.63
CA HIS A 140 -0.34 -9.77 15.39
C HIS A 140 -1.23 -9.39 14.20
N ARG A 141 -0.61 -8.86 13.14
CA ARG A 141 -1.31 -8.32 11.98
C ARG A 141 -2.21 -9.33 11.25
N ASP A 142 -1.78 -10.60 11.20
CA ASP A 142 -2.45 -11.65 10.44
C ASP A 142 -3.32 -12.57 11.33
N VAL A 143 -3.56 -12.16 12.59
CA VAL A 143 -4.41 -12.87 13.55
C VAL A 143 -5.60 -11.99 13.90
N SER A 144 -6.79 -12.45 13.59
CA SER A 144 -8.04 -11.69 13.83
C SER A 144 -8.73 -12.00 15.14
N TRP A 145 -8.07 -12.72 16.04
CA TRP A 145 -8.64 -13.10 17.32
C TRP A 145 -8.90 -11.89 18.21
N SER A 146 -10.11 -11.82 18.76
CA SER A 146 -10.50 -10.83 19.76
C SER A 146 -11.57 -11.36 20.70
N MET A 147 -11.61 -10.81 21.91
CA MET A 147 -12.62 -11.08 22.95
C MET A 147 -13.08 -9.74 23.53
N SER A 148 -14.39 -9.60 23.74
CA SER A 148 -14.95 -8.38 24.33
C SER A 148 -15.72 -8.66 25.60
N PHE A 149 -15.60 -7.74 26.55
CA PHE A 149 -16.38 -7.70 27.80
C PHE A 149 -17.02 -6.33 27.89
N GLN A 150 -18.32 -6.29 28.15
CA GLN A 150 -19.08 -5.04 28.16
C GLN A 150 -19.89 -4.91 29.45
N GLU A 151 -19.94 -3.70 29.98
CA GLU A 151 -20.84 -3.36 31.06
C GLU A 151 -22.30 -3.44 30.62
N THR A 152 -23.14 -3.82 31.55
CA THR A 152 -24.60 -3.73 31.40
C THR A 152 -25.16 -2.73 32.41
N VAL A 153 -26.44 -2.43 32.34
CA VAL A 153 -27.10 -1.53 33.30
C VAL A 153 -26.95 -2.04 34.74
N THR A 154 -26.83 -3.34 34.97
CA THR A 154 -26.81 -3.97 36.29
C THR A 154 -25.45 -4.50 36.73
N ARG A 155 -24.45 -4.54 35.81
CA ARG A 155 -23.15 -5.17 36.08
C ARG A 155 -22.01 -4.36 35.48
N THR A 156 -21.05 -4.04 36.35
CA THR A 156 -19.84 -3.30 35.97
C THR A 156 -18.68 -4.24 35.61
N LEU A 157 -17.76 -3.79 34.77
CA LEU A 157 -16.56 -4.56 34.43
C LEU A 157 -15.64 -4.81 35.63
N THR A 158 -15.63 -3.94 36.61
CA THR A 158 -14.84 -4.11 37.82
C THR A 158 -15.22 -5.38 38.59
N GLN A 159 -16.50 -5.76 38.58
CA GLN A 159 -16.98 -7.00 39.19
C GLN A 159 -16.52 -8.27 38.41
N ASP A 160 -16.15 -8.09 37.16
CA ASP A 160 -15.79 -9.20 36.26
C ASP A 160 -14.28 -9.37 36.09
N ILE A 161 -13.42 -8.58 36.74
CA ILE A 161 -11.95 -8.59 36.54
C ILE A 161 -11.37 -10.01 36.69
N ALA A 162 -11.75 -10.75 37.74
CA ALA A 162 -11.26 -12.13 37.93
C ALA A 162 -11.65 -13.07 36.77
N LYS A 163 -12.88 -12.91 36.26
CA LYS A 163 -13.38 -13.66 35.10
C LYS A 163 -12.61 -13.28 33.83
N ILE A 164 -12.34 -11.98 33.62
CA ILE A 164 -11.57 -11.46 32.48
C ILE A 164 -10.18 -12.05 32.48
N VAL A 165 -9.44 -11.99 33.59
CA VAL A 165 -8.07 -12.56 33.73
C VAL A 165 -8.07 -14.06 33.45
N LYS A 166 -9.06 -14.80 33.98
CA LYS A 166 -9.21 -16.23 33.73
C LYS A 166 -9.46 -16.52 32.24
N SER A 167 -10.31 -15.72 31.60
CA SER A 167 -10.65 -15.90 30.17
C SER A 167 -9.44 -15.62 29.26
N ILE A 168 -8.64 -14.58 29.56
CA ILE A 168 -7.40 -14.29 28.83
C ILE A 168 -6.43 -15.45 28.94
N ARG A 169 -6.22 -15.98 30.15
CA ARG A 169 -5.37 -17.17 30.36
C ARG A 169 -5.88 -18.41 29.62
N GLY A 170 -7.21 -18.63 29.63
CA GLY A 170 -7.83 -19.77 28.96
C GLY A 170 -7.76 -19.70 27.43
N SER A 171 -7.53 -18.54 26.86
CA SER A 171 -7.42 -18.36 25.40
C SER A 171 -6.01 -18.56 24.84
N THR A 172 -5.01 -18.76 25.71
CA THR A 172 -3.59 -18.78 25.34
C THR A 172 -3.28 -19.82 24.26
N GLU A 173 -3.76 -21.06 24.41
CA GLU A 173 -3.54 -22.14 23.44
C GLU A 173 -4.16 -21.82 22.06
N VAL A 174 -5.36 -21.24 22.05
CA VAL A 174 -6.06 -20.86 20.83
C VAL A 174 -5.30 -19.75 20.09
N VAL A 175 -4.90 -18.70 20.81
CA VAL A 175 -4.18 -17.57 20.23
C VAL A 175 -2.80 -18.00 19.75
N GLN A 176 -2.10 -18.85 20.51
CA GLN A 176 -0.82 -19.38 20.08
C GLN A 176 -0.93 -20.13 18.76
N LYS A 177 -1.91 -21.02 18.64
CA LYS A 177 -2.13 -21.76 17.40
C LYS A 177 -2.44 -20.86 16.21
N GLU A 178 -3.28 -19.83 16.40
CA GLU A 178 -3.56 -18.86 15.34
C GLU A 178 -2.32 -18.05 14.93
N ILE A 179 -1.44 -17.72 15.88
CA ILE A 179 -0.16 -17.06 15.58
C ILE A 179 0.74 -17.97 14.75
N GLU A 180 0.93 -19.23 15.17
CA GLU A 180 1.75 -20.23 14.43
C GLU A 180 1.21 -20.44 13.00
N GLU A 181 -0.10 -20.55 12.84
CA GLU A 181 -0.74 -20.65 11.53
C GLU A 181 -0.57 -19.39 10.69
N ALA A 182 -0.59 -18.20 11.30
CA ALA A 182 -0.38 -16.93 10.62
C ALA A 182 1.07 -16.78 10.15
N GLU A 183 2.05 -17.16 10.99
CA GLU A 183 3.46 -17.17 10.64
C GLU A 183 3.74 -18.14 9.49
N HIS A 184 3.20 -19.35 9.55
CA HIS A 184 3.36 -20.31 8.46
C HIS A 184 2.76 -19.80 7.14
N ARG A 185 1.57 -19.18 7.19
CA ARG A 185 0.98 -18.53 6.00
C ARG A 185 1.84 -17.37 5.47
N ALA A 186 2.48 -16.61 6.35
CA ALA A 186 3.38 -15.52 5.98
C ALA A 186 4.64 -16.05 5.28
N GLU A 187 5.24 -17.13 5.80
CA GLU A 187 6.39 -17.79 5.20
C GLU A 187 6.08 -18.32 3.80
N LEU A 188 4.94 -18.99 3.64
CA LEU A 188 4.50 -19.48 2.32
C LEU A 188 4.32 -18.35 1.32
N ARG A 189 3.66 -17.26 1.72
CA ARG A 189 3.49 -16.07 0.87
C ARG A 189 4.83 -15.44 0.46
N GLU A 190 5.79 -15.42 1.39
CA GLU A 190 7.13 -14.91 1.10
C GLU A 190 7.87 -15.81 0.10
N GLN A 191 7.79 -17.13 0.26
CA GLN A 191 8.38 -18.11 -0.67
C GLN A 191 7.76 -18.00 -2.07
N GLU A 192 6.43 -17.91 -2.15
CA GLU A 192 5.70 -17.72 -3.42
C GLU A 192 6.08 -16.40 -4.09
N SER A 193 6.17 -15.32 -3.33
CA SER A 193 6.59 -14.00 -3.83
C SER A 193 8.01 -14.03 -4.39
N LYS A 194 8.95 -14.67 -3.68
CA LYS A 194 10.34 -14.86 -4.15
C LYS A 194 10.38 -15.70 -5.42
N ALA A 195 9.62 -16.79 -5.47
CA ALA A 195 9.54 -17.65 -6.65
C ALA A 195 8.94 -16.91 -7.86
N GLN A 196 7.88 -16.15 -7.65
CA GLN A 196 7.26 -15.33 -8.68
C GLN A 196 8.20 -14.23 -9.20
N GLN A 197 8.94 -13.58 -8.31
CA GLN A 197 9.93 -12.58 -8.68
C GLN A 197 11.06 -13.19 -9.52
N GLN A 198 11.52 -14.40 -9.16
CA GLN A 198 12.54 -15.11 -9.94
C GLN A 198 12.03 -15.49 -11.34
N ARG A 199 10.80 -16.00 -11.46
CA ARG A 199 10.16 -16.30 -12.74
C ARG A 199 10.06 -15.04 -13.60
N TRP A 200 9.56 -13.96 -13.04
CA TRP A 200 9.43 -12.68 -13.75
C TRP A 200 10.78 -12.16 -14.27
N ARG A 201 11.84 -12.22 -13.42
CA ARG A 201 13.21 -11.84 -13.84
C ARG A 201 13.72 -12.68 -14.99
N HIS A 202 13.45 -13.97 -14.97
CA HIS A 202 13.85 -14.87 -16.05
C HIS A 202 13.08 -14.59 -17.34
N GLU A 203 11.79 -14.40 -17.28
CA GLU A 203 10.96 -14.05 -18.44
C GLU A 203 11.35 -12.70 -19.02
N ASP A 204 11.62 -11.71 -18.18
CA ASP A 204 12.08 -10.39 -18.64
C ASP A 204 13.44 -10.49 -19.33
N ASP A 205 14.40 -11.24 -18.76
CA ASP A 205 15.69 -11.52 -19.41
C ASP A 205 15.52 -12.12 -20.80
N GLN A 206 14.66 -13.12 -20.95
CA GLN A 206 14.36 -13.74 -22.24
C GLN A 206 13.75 -12.74 -23.24
N ARG A 207 12.83 -11.90 -22.79
CA ARG A 207 12.25 -10.82 -23.61
C ARG A 207 13.29 -9.81 -24.06
N GLN A 208 14.20 -9.40 -23.18
CA GLN A 208 15.27 -8.46 -23.52
C GLN A 208 16.28 -9.07 -24.50
N ILE A 209 16.62 -10.36 -24.35
CA ILE A 209 17.44 -11.08 -25.31
C ILE A 209 16.77 -11.10 -26.69
N ALA A 210 15.50 -11.52 -26.76
CA ALA A 210 14.76 -11.57 -28.02
C ALA A 210 14.66 -10.19 -28.68
N LYS A 211 14.38 -9.15 -27.88
CA LYS A 211 14.33 -7.77 -28.35
C LYS A 211 15.68 -7.30 -28.90
N SER A 212 16.78 -7.55 -28.19
CA SER A 212 18.12 -7.14 -28.63
C SER A 212 18.51 -7.78 -29.97
N ILE A 213 18.11 -9.05 -30.20
CA ILE A 213 18.32 -9.74 -31.46
C ILE A 213 17.48 -9.09 -32.57
N SER A 214 16.21 -8.82 -32.32
CA SER A 214 15.31 -8.18 -33.29
C SER A 214 15.81 -6.79 -33.69
N ASP A 215 16.12 -5.96 -32.71
CA ASP A 215 16.58 -4.58 -32.92
C ASP A 215 17.93 -4.53 -33.66
N SER A 216 18.86 -5.46 -33.34
CA SER A 216 20.13 -5.56 -34.03
C SER A 216 19.97 -6.01 -35.50
N ARG A 217 19.06 -6.93 -35.74
CA ARG A 217 18.74 -7.39 -37.11
C ARG A 217 18.10 -6.30 -37.94
N GLU A 218 17.17 -5.57 -37.36
CA GLU A 218 16.51 -4.45 -38.03
C GLU A 218 17.49 -3.33 -38.36
N GLN A 219 18.35 -2.94 -37.40
CA GLN A 219 19.38 -1.95 -37.64
C GLN A 219 20.36 -2.40 -38.74
N LEU A 220 20.77 -3.67 -38.75
CA LEU A 220 21.65 -4.19 -39.79
C LEU A 220 20.99 -4.12 -41.17
N ASN A 221 19.70 -4.43 -41.28
CA ASN A 221 18.97 -4.27 -42.53
C ASN A 221 18.94 -2.79 -42.98
N GLN A 222 18.75 -1.84 -42.06
CA GLN A 222 18.82 -0.41 -42.38
C GLN A 222 20.21 0.01 -42.86
N VAL A 223 21.27 -0.51 -42.24
CA VAL A 223 22.67 -0.30 -42.66
C VAL A 223 22.89 -0.82 -44.06
N ILE A 224 22.44 -2.06 -44.37
CA ILE A 224 22.55 -2.66 -45.70
C ILE A 224 21.82 -1.82 -46.76
N GLN A 225 20.61 -1.34 -46.46
CA GLN A 225 19.86 -0.49 -47.38
C GLN A 225 20.56 0.88 -47.62
N ALA A 226 21.07 1.51 -46.53
CA ALA A 226 21.81 2.75 -46.65
C ALA A 226 23.10 2.57 -47.49
N TRP A 227 23.85 1.48 -47.24
CA TRP A 227 25.01 1.10 -48.02
C TRP A 227 24.65 0.93 -49.50
N ALA A 228 23.64 0.10 -49.83
CA ALA A 228 23.21 -0.13 -51.18
C ALA A 228 22.80 1.17 -51.91
N LYS A 229 22.13 2.07 -51.22
CA LYS A 229 21.75 3.40 -51.72
C LYS A 229 22.99 4.26 -52.01
N ALA A 230 23.97 4.31 -51.13
CA ALA A 230 25.18 5.09 -51.32
C ALA A 230 26.00 4.57 -52.53
N VAL A 231 26.20 3.25 -52.64
CA VAL A 231 26.89 2.64 -53.78
C VAL A 231 26.14 2.90 -55.08
N SER A 232 24.80 2.82 -55.08
CA SER A 232 23.99 3.08 -56.29
C SER A 232 24.12 4.56 -56.75
N ILE A 233 24.19 5.49 -55.84
CA ILE A 233 24.40 6.89 -56.13
C ILE A 233 25.79 7.12 -56.73
N GLU A 234 26.85 6.52 -56.15
CA GLU A 234 28.22 6.59 -56.70
C GLU A 234 28.29 6.04 -58.10
N GLN A 235 27.74 4.86 -58.33
CA GLN A 235 27.69 4.22 -59.66
C GLN A 235 26.92 5.08 -60.67
N PHE A 236 25.82 5.69 -60.28
CA PHE A 236 25.06 6.61 -61.13
C PHE A 236 25.89 7.81 -61.52
N LEU A 237 26.49 8.48 -60.55
CA LEU A 237 27.30 9.69 -60.80
C LEU A 237 28.50 9.37 -61.71
N LYS A 238 29.19 8.27 -61.46
CA LYS A 238 30.32 7.78 -62.29
C LYS A 238 29.87 7.43 -63.71
N GLY A 239 28.75 6.72 -63.88
CA GLY A 239 28.18 6.37 -65.17
C GLY A 239 27.75 7.58 -66.01
N VAL A 240 27.30 8.67 -65.36
CA VAL A 240 26.98 9.92 -66.04
C VAL A 240 28.27 10.65 -66.46
N GLU A 241 29.33 10.66 -65.66
CA GLU A 241 30.65 11.23 -66.01
C GLU A 241 31.24 10.51 -67.25
N GLU A 242 31.23 9.18 -67.22
CA GLU A 242 31.73 8.38 -68.37
C GLU A 242 30.98 8.67 -69.68
N ARG A 243 29.67 8.83 -69.62
CA ARG A 243 28.86 9.17 -70.78
C ARG A 243 29.02 10.63 -71.21
N ALA A 244 29.19 11.56 -70.30
CA ALA A 244 29.41 12.96 -70.57
C ALA A 244 30.73 13.19 -71.33
N SER A 245 31.75 12.32 -71.17
CA SER A 245 33.01 12.41 -71.88
C SER A 245 32.87 12.24 -73.42
N ASN A 246 31.80 11.61 -73.89
CA ASN A 246 31.51 11.36 -75.29
C ASN A 246 30.62 12.43 -75.95
N LEU A 247 30.23 13.49 -75.24
CA LEU A 247 29.36 14.57 -75.70
C LEU A 247 30.16 15.73 -76.31
N SER A 248 29.49 16.63 -77.04
CA SER A 248 30.04 17.87 -77.51
C SER A 248 30.46 18.75 -76.34
N GLU A 249 31.41 19.68 -76.51
CA GLU A 249 31.99 20.49 -75.46
C GLU A 249 30.94 21.26 -74.64
N ALA A 250 30.00 21.92 -75.31
CA ALA A 250 28.90 22.63 -74.62
C ALA A 250 27.98 21.72 -73.82
N GLN A 251 27.70 20.53 -74.31
CA GLN A 251 26.88 19.53 -73.61
C GLN A 251 27.64 18.89 -72.43
N ARG A 252 28.95 18.72 -72.53
CA ARG A 252 29.81 18.20 -71.47
C ARG A 252 29.86 19.16 -70.31
N GLU A 253 30.06 20.47 -70.58
CA GLU A 253 30.12 21.51 -69.59
C GLU A 253 28.77 21.59 -68.82
N ALA A 254 27.67 21.59 -69.50
CA ALA A 254 26.34 21.58 -68.89
C ALA A 254 26.10 20.29 -68.03
N ALA A 255 26.57 19.13 -68.48
CA ALA A 255 26.47 17.88 -67.71
C ALA A 255 27.36 17.93 -66.43
N GLN A 256 28.57 18.45 -66.53
CA GLN A 256 29.47 18.60 -65.39
C GLN A 256 28.89 19.56 -64.33
N ASP A 257 28.30 20.69 -64.71
CA ASP A 257 27.66 21.59 -63.81
C ASP A 257 26.50 20.92 -63.09
N ARG A 258 25.67 20.14 -63.78
CA ARG A 258 24.57 19.38 -63.17
C ARG A 258 25.07 18.31 -62.23
N LEU A 259 26.16 17.61 -62.53
CA LEU A 259 26.80 16.63 -61.66
C LEU A 259 27.34 17.27 -60.40
N ARG A 260 27.97 18.45 -60.51
CA ARG A 260 28.46 19.20 -59.37
C ARG A 260 27.33 19.56 -58.42
N LEU A 261 26.25 20.14 -58.95
CA LEU A 261 25.06 20.46 -58.19
C LEU A 261 24.43 19.23 -57.53
N ALA A 262 24.37 18.09 -58.27
CA ALA A 262 23.83 16.83 -57.73
C ALA A 262 24.68 16.28 -56.59
N ARG A 263 26.01 16.33 -56.69
CA ARG A 263 26.93 15.93 -55.59
C ARG A 263 26.77 16.84 -54.37
N GLU A 264 26.69 18.14 -54.59
CA GLU A 264 26.48 19.10 -53.51
C GLU A 264 25.14 18.88 -52.81
N PHE A 265 24.06 18.61 -53.56
CA PHE A 265 22.73 18.37 -53.02
C PHE A 265 22.61 17.03 -52.27
N ILE A 266 23.26 15.95 -52.77
CA ILE A 266 23.21 14.63 -52.12
C ILE A 266 24.08 14.61 -50.86
N GLY A 267 25.17 15.41 -50.83
CA GLY A 267 26.15 15.41 -49.74
C GLY A 267 27.09 14.19 -49.84
N VAL A 268 28.12 14.20 -49.04
CA VAL A 268 29.06 13.07 -48.89
C VAL A 268 28.55 12.17 -47.77
N GLN A 269 28.04 11.00 -48.10
CA GLN A 269 27.71 9.98 -47.10
C GLN A 269 28.76 8.85 -47.24
N ASP A 270 29.55 8.66 -46.14
CA ASP A 270 30.48 7.54 -46.08
C ASP A 270 29.66 6.26 -45.69
N PRO A 271 29.56 5.27 -46.61
CA PRO A 271 28.83 4.01 -46.29
C PRO A 271 29.41 3.25 -45.11
N LEU A 272 30.71 3.44 -44.79
CA LEU A 272 31.35 2.75 -43.67
C LEU A 272 30.83 3.25 -42.31
N GLU A 273 30.47 4.53 -42.16
CA GLU A 273 29.87 5.06 -40.94
C GLU A 273 28.61 4.35 -40.54
N PHE A 274 27.79 3.93 -41.48
CA PHE A 274 26.57 3.17 -41.20
C PHE A 274 26.88 1.82 -40.55
N LEU A 275 27.92 1.10 -41.00
CA LEU A 275 28.33 -0.16 -40.42
C LEU A 275 28.94 0.03 -39.03
N LEU A 276 29.75 1.08 -38.82
CA LEU A 276 30.37 1.39 -37.53
C LEU A 276 29.34 1.80 -36.44
N SER A 277 28.18 2.30 -36.86
CA SER A 277 27.08 2.65 -35.96
C SER A 277 26.24 1.45 -35.51
N TRP A 278 26.36 0.30 -36.18
CA TRP A 278 25.59 -0.90 -35.86
C TRP A 278 26.04 -1.50 -34.52
N LYS A 279 25.05 -1.89 -33.71
CA LYS A 279 25.29 -2.57 -32.44
C LYS A 279 24.82 -4.02 -32.50
N SER A 280 25.69 -4.93 -32.12
CA SER A 280 25.36 -6.36 -31.99
C SER A 280 24.37 -6.60 -30.84
N PRO A 281 23.65 -7.76 -30.82
CA PRO A 281 22.76 -8.09 -29.71
C PRO A 281 23.41 -8.06 -28.33
N ARG A 282 24.68 -8.46 -28.22
CA ARG A 282 25.45 -8.47 -26.98
C ARG A 282 25.82 -7.07 -26.50
N GLU A 283 26.03 -6.13 -27.41
CA GLU A 283 26.29 -4.73 -27.07
C GLU A 283 25.00 -4.00 -26.61
N ARG A 284 23.83 -4.49 -27.05
CA ARG A 284 22.54 -3.95 -26.66
C ARG A 284 22.08 -4.48 -25.31
N TYR A 285 22.29 -5.76 -25.05
CA TYR A 285 21.86 -6.41 -23.83
C TYR A 285 22.81 -7.54 -23.43
N VAL A 286 23.21 -7.52 -22.15
CA VAL A 286 23.98 -8.61 -21.52
C VAL A 286 23.04 -9.47 -20.70
N PRO A 287 22.82 -10.75 -21.04
CA PRO A 287 21.97 -11.65 -20.29
C PRO A 287 22.36 -11.81 -18.82
N LEU A 288 21.38 -12.04 -17.96
CA LEU A 288 21.60 -12.21 -16.52
C LEU A 288 22.62 -13.30 -16.19
N ALA A 289 22.62 -14.40 -16.95
CA ALA A 289 23.58 -15.49 -16.78
C ALA A 289 25.03 -15.04 -17.04
N ALA A 290 25.24 -14.20 -18.05
CA ALA A 290 26.56 -13.67 -18.40
C ALA A 290 27.06 -12.64 -17.36
N ARG A 291 26.16 -11.81 -16.80
CA ARG A 291 26.50 -10.86 -15.73
C ARG A 291 27.01 -11.59 -14.48
N LYS A 292 26.27 -12.63 -14.03
CA LYS A 292 26.66 -13.45 -12.86
C LYS A 292 28.00 -14.16 -13.07
N ALA A 293 28.29 -14.63 -14.30
CA ALA A 293 29.57 -15.25 -14.61
C ALA A 293 30.74 -14.22 -14.54
N GLY A 294 30.51 -12.99 -14.96
CA GLY A 294 31.49 -11.90 -14.86
C GLY A 294 31.78 -11.45 -13.42
N GLU A 295 30.73 -11.35 -12.57
CA GLU A 295 30.88 -11.03 -11.15
C GLU A 295 31.69 -12.08 -10.38
N ASN A 296 31.45 -13.37 -10.65
CA ASN A 296 32.19 -14.47 -10.01
C ASN A 296 33.66 -14.51 -10.39
N LEU A 297 34.01 -14.06 -11.61
CA LEU A 297 35.41 -13.96 -12.05
C LEU A 297 36.15 -12.79 -11.41
N GLN A 298 35.45 -11.72 -11.06
CA GLN A 298 36.04 -10.55 -10.38
C GLN A 298 36.18 -10.74 -8.87
N ALA A 299 35.33 -11.56 -8.25
CA ALA A 299 35.38 -11.86 -6.82
C ALA A 299 36.42 -12.94 -6.45
N GLY A 300 37.02 -13.62 -7.43
CA GLY A 300 38.02 -14.69 -7.25
C GLY A 300 39.47 -14.26 -7.51
N ASN A 301 39.72 -12.95 -7.75
CA ASN A 301 41.04 -12.35 -7.90
C ASN A 301 41.29 -11.37 -6.74
#